data_1a70b574ca2df640aacd71fa6008eed0
#
_entry.id   1a70b574ca2df640aacd71fa6008eed0
#
_cell.length_a   1.000
_cell.length_b   1.000
_cell.length_c   1.000
_cell.angle_alpha   90.00
_cell.angle_beta   90.00
_cell.angle_gamma   90.00
#
_symmetry.space_group_name_H-M   'P 1'
#
loop_
_entity.id
_entity.type
_entity.pdbx_description
1 polymer ?
#
loop_
_entity_poly.entity_id
_entity_poly.type
_entity_poly.pdbx_seq_one_letter_code
_entity_poly.pdbx_strand_id
1 'polypeptide(L)'
;MSGHSKWENIKRKKGKTDAIRARITTKISKEITIAARMGGGDPVGNMRLKLALTKAKQNNVPKENIQRAIDKGVGAASGAGFDEVTYEGYGPGGAAVIVECNTDNRNRAAADIRHAFTHHGGSVGTPGCVSWMFKKKGTIFVSKEAADEDTVMMVALDAGAEDVAVNEDSYEITTAPEDFLTVSDALEKEGIAAEASEVAMVPDNYVKLEGDAAQRSEEHTSELQSPMYLVCRLLLEKK
;
A
#
# COMPACT_ATOMS: atom_id res chain seq x y z
N MET A 1 13.50 17.04 -10.88
CA MET A 1 12.45 16.15 -11.40
C MET A 1 12.32 14.98 -10.44
N SER A 2 11.23 14.94 -9.67
CA SER A 2 11.01 13.91 -8.64
C SER A 2 10.45 12.64 -9.26
N GLY A 3 11.30 11.78 -9.81
CA GLY A 3 10.92 10.54 -10.49
C GLY A 3 10.47 9.40 -9.59
N HIS A 4 10.35 9.62 -8.27
CA HIS A 4 10.03 8.58 -7.29
C HIS A 4 9.03 8.99 -6.22
N SER A 5 8.25 10.06 -6.46
CA SER A 5 7.09 10.30 -5.64
C SER A 5 6.17 9.07 -5.75
N LYS A 6 5.49 8.73 -4.68
CA LYS A 6 4.49 7.65 -4.66
C LYS A 6 3.52 7.78 -5.85
N TRP A 7 3.20 9.01 -6.24
CA TRP A 7 2.39 9.37 -7.40
C TRP A 7 3.00 8.91 -8.73
N GLU A 8 4.28 9.21 -9.01
CA GLU A 8 4.92 8.74 -10.24
C GLU A 8 5.03 7.22 -10.32
N ASN A 9 5.25 6.55 -9.19
CA ASN A 9 5.20 5.09 -9.14
C ASN A 9 3.81 4.54 -9.45
N ILE A 10 2.75 5.23 -9.01
CA ILE A 10 1.36 4.91 -9.34
C ILE A 10 1.10 5.13 -10.84
N LYS A 11 1.53 6.29 -11.38
CA LYS A 11 1.35 6.65 -12.80
C LYS A 11 2.10 5.70 -13.75
N ARG A 12 3.33 5.31 -13.42
CA ARG A 12 4.11 4.30 -14.17
C ARG A 12 3.49 2.91 -14.11
N LYS A 13 2.87 2.53 -12.99
CA LYS A 13 2.17 1.24 -12.84
C LYS A 13 0.91 1.13 -13.70
N LYS A 14 0.20 2.24 -13.95
CA LYS A 14 -0.97 2.25 -14.87
C LYS A 14 -0.60 1.90 -16.32
N GLY A 15 0.65 2.14 -16.76
CA GLY A 15 1.10 1.92 -18.15
C GLY A 15 1.71 0.55 -18.46
N LYS A 16 1.80 -0.38 -17.51
CA LYS A 16 2.51 -1.66 -17.70
C LYS A 16 1.57 -2.87 -17.70
N THR A 17 1.82 -3.73 -18.67
CA THR A 17 1.37 -5.07 -19.09
C THR A 17 0.48 -5.93 -18.16
N ASP A 18 -0.26 -6.88 -18.78
CA ASP A 18 -1.16 -7.87 -18.15
C ASP A 18 -0.53 -8.68 -16.99
N ALA A 19 0.79 -8.91 -17.04
CA ALA A 19 1.50 -9.59 -15.96
C ALA A 19 1.49 -8.78 -14.64
N ILE A 20 1.56 -7.46 -14.71
CA ILE A 20 1.49 -6.58 -13.54
C ILE A 20 0.06 -6.55 -13.01
N ARG A 21 -0.95 -6.49 -13.89
CA ARG A 21 -2.36 -6.59 -13.51
C ARG A 21 -2.65 -7.90 -12.78
N ALA A 22 -2.15 -9.02 -13.29
CA ALA A 22 -2.32 -10.33 -12.67
C ALA A 22 -1.69 -10.38 -11.26
N ARG A 23 -0.50 -9.80 -11.07
CA ARG A 23 0.15 -9.70 -9.76
C ARG A 23 -0.66 -8.83 -8.78
N ILE A 24 -1.12 -7.66 -9.22
CA ILE A 24 -1.95 -6.76 -8.42
C ILE A 24 -3.25 -7.46 -8.02
N THR A 25 -3.96 -8.08 -8.97
CA THR A 25 -5.20 -8.82 -8.72
C THR A 25 -4.98 -9.95 -7.70
N THR A 26 -3.88 -10.68 -7.81
CA THR A 26 -3.53 -11.76 -6.87
C THR A 26 -3.29 -11.22 -5.46
N LYS A 27 -2.58 -10.10 -5.31
CA LYS A 27 -2.34 -9.44 -4.02
C LYS A 27 -3.65 -8.98 -3.37
N ILE A 28 -4.48 -8.27 -4.13
CA ILE A 28 -5.78 -7.79 -3.66
C ILE A 28 -6.69 -8.96 -3.25
N SER A 29 -6.73 -10.03 -4.06
CA SER A 29 -7.53 -11.22 -3.71
C SER A 29 -7.04 -11.90 -2.43
N LYS A 30 -5.74 -11.94 -2.17
CA LYS A 30 -5.18 -12.42 -0.90
C LYS A 30 -5.58 -11.50 0.27
N GLU A 31 -5.47 -10.19 0.10
CA GLU A 31 -5.85 -9.22 1.12
C GLU A 31 -7.33 -9.34 1.47
N ILE A 32 -8.22 -9.49 0.48
CA ILE A 32 -9.66 -9.75 0.69
C ILE A 32 -9.87 -11.04 1.48
N THR A 33 -9.17 -12.14 1.11
CA THR A 33 -9.29 -13.43 1.80
C THR A 33 -8.89 -13.32 3.27
N ILE A 34 -7.80 -12.60 3.56
CA ILE A 34 -7.31 -12.40 4.93
C ILE A 34 -8.27 -11.51 5.72
N ALA A 35 -8.71 -10.40 5.13
CA ALA A 35 -9.66 -9.49 5.76
C ALA A 35 -10.98 -10.21 6.11
N ALA A 36 -11.52 -11.01 5.17
CA ALA A 36 -12.73 -11.79 5.38
C ALA A 36 -12.56 -12.87 6.45
N ARG A 37 -11.39 -13.50 6.55
CA ARG A 37 -11.07 -14.48 7.59
C ARG A 37 -11.03 -13.87 8.99
N MET A 38 -10.42 -12.69 9.13
CA MET A 38 -10.21 -12.05 10.43
C MET A 38 -11.46 -11.35 10.96
N GLY A 39 -12.22 -10.70 10.10
CA GLY A 39 -13.36 -9.86 10.49
C GLY A 39 -14.71 -10.26 9.90
N GLY A 40 -14.79 -11.41 9.21
CA GLY A 40 -16.00 -11.85 8.52
C GLY A 40 -16.16 -11.27 7.12
N GLY A 41 -17.14 -11.82 6.38
CA GLY A 41 -17.40 -11.47 4.98
C GLY A 41 -18.28 -10.23 4.76
N ASP A 42 -18.75 -9.58 5.83
CA ASP A 42 -19.58 -8.38 5.75
C ASP A 42 -18.71 -7.11 5.76
N PRO A 43 -18.69 -6.30 4.68
CA PRO A 43 -17.91 -5.08 4.62
C PRO A 43 -18.38 -3.99 5.61
N VAL A 44 -19.62 -4.05 6.09
CA VAL A 44 -20.16 -3.03 7.04
C VAL A 44 -19.49 -3.18 8.39
N GLY A 45 -19.30 -4.42 8.84
CA GLY A 45 -18.66 -4.73 10.12
C GLY A 45 -17.14 -4.93 10.03
N ASN A 46 -16.57 -4.94 8.82
CA ASN A 46 -15.18 -5.25 8.59
C ASN A 46 -14.48 -4.15 7.77
N MET A 47 -13.92 -3.16 8.48
CA MET A 47 -13.21 -2.03 7.89
C MET A 47 -12.09 -2.48 6.94
N ARG A 48 -11.29 -3.49 7.33
CA ARG A 48 -10.20 -4.03 6.49
C ARG A 48 -10.73 -4.60 5.18
N LEU A 49 -11.87 -5.30 5.22
CA LEU A 49 -12.53 -5.81 4.02
C LEU A 49 -13.05 -4.67 3.14
N LYS A 50 -13.66 -3.64 3.72
CA LYS A 50 -14.14 -2.46 2.98
C LYS A 50 -12.97 -1.78 2.23
N LEU A 51 -11.83 -1.59 2.88
CA LEU A 51 -10.61 -1.06 2.25
C LEU A 51 -10.09 -1.93 1.11
N ALA A 52 -10.02 -3.24 1.32
CA ALA A 52 -9.59 -4.19 0.29
C ALA A 52 -10.54 -4.21 -0.92
N LEU A 53 -11.85 -4.06 -0.69
CA LEU A 53 -12.86 -3.95 -1.76
C LEU A 53 -12.74 -2.64 -2.53
N THR A 54 -12.43 -1.52 -1.87
CA THR A 54 -12.16 -0.24 -2.53
C THR A 54 -10.94 -0.36 -3.44
N LYS A 55 -9.84 -0.95 -2.96
CA LYS A 55 -8.66 -1.26 -3.80
C LYS A 55 -9.01 -2.16 -4.98
N ALA A 56 -9.88 -3.15 -4.78
CA ALA A 56 -10.32 -4.05 -5.83
C ALA A 56 -11.09 -3.32 -6.93
N LYS A 57 -11.99 -2.39 -6.58
CA LYS A 57 -12.71 -1.54 -7.52
C LYS A 57 -11.75 -0.67 -8.34
N GLN A 58 -10.82 0.04 -7.68
CA GLN A 58 -9.82 0.90 -8.33
C GLN A 58 -8.92 0.15 -9.32
N ASN A 59 -8.64 -1.11 -9.04
CA ASN A 59 -7.82 -1.97 -9.91
C ASN A 59 -8.63 -2.83 -10.88
N ASN A 60 -9.94 -2.58 -10.99
CA ASN A 60 -10.85 -3.32 -11.88
C ASN A 60 -10.80 -4.85 -11.70
N VAL A 61 -10.72 -5.31 -10.45
CA VAL A 61 -10.76 -6.74 -10.12
C VAL A 61 -12.16 -7.28 -10.42
N PRO A 62 -12.30 -8.38 -11.19
CA PRO A 62 -13.61 -8.97 -11.49
C PRO A 62 -14.40 -9.33 -10.24
N LYS A 63 -15.70 -9.03 -10.23
CA LYS A 63 -16.62 -9.30 -9.10
C LYS A 63 -16.58 -10.77 -8.65
N GLU A 64 -16.48 -11.70 -9.60
CA GLU A 64 -16.38 -13.13 -9.30
C GLU A 64 -15.11 -13.49 -8.51
N ASN A 65 -13.97 -12.84 -8.81
CA ASN A 65 -12.73 -13.05 -8.08
C ASN A 65 -12.82 -12.49 -6.67
N ILE A 66 -13.48 -11.34 -6.51
CA ILE A 66 -13.76 -10.73 -5.21
C ILE A 66 -14.62 -11.68 -4.36
N GLN A 67 -15.73 -12.17 -4.91
CA GLN A 67 -16.62 -13.08 -4.19
C GLN A 67 -15.93 -14.38 -3.80
N ARG A 68 -15.19 -15.00 -4.72
CA ARG A 68 -14.41 -16.22 -4.41
C ARG A 68 -13.37 -15.98 -3.30
N ALA A 69 -12.76 -14.78 -3.26
CA ALA A 69 -11.79 -14.44 -2.21
C ALA A 69 -12.47 -14.28 -0.85
N ILE A 70 -13.66 -13.67 -0.79
CA ILE A 70 -14.46 -13.55 0.43
C ILE A 70 -14.89 -14.94 0.90
N ASP A 71 -15.49 -15.75 0.04
CA ASP A 71 -15.98 -17.10 0.37
C ASP A 71 -14.84 -17.99 0.89
N LYS A 72 -13.66 -17.90 0.26
CA LYS A 72 -12.46 -18.59 0.69
C LYS A 72 -11.99 -18.11 2.08
N GLY A 73 -12.10 -16.82 2.38
CA GLY A 73 -11.76 -16.27 3.68
C GLY A 73 -12.68 -16.78 4.77
N VAL A 74 -13.99 -16.68 4.56
CA VAL A 74 -15.03 -17.10 5.50
C VAL A 74 -15.04 -18.62 5.67
N GLY A 75 -14.91 -19.40 4.56
CA GLY A 75 -14.93 -20.85 4.60
C GLY A 75 -13.67 -21.50 5.20
N ALA A 76 -12.57 -20.76 5.26
CA ALA A 76 -11.29 -21.26 5.76
C ALA A 76 -11.06 -21.03 7.26
N ALA A 77 -12.10 -20.68 8.01
CA ALA A 77 -12.02 -20.47 9.47
C ALA A 77 -11.52 -21.70 10.25
N SER A 78 -11.41 -22.88 9.61
CA SER A 78 -10.97 -24.14 10.20
C SER A 78 -9.67 -24.71 9.61
N GLY A 79 -8.97 -24.01 8.71
CA GLY A 79 -7.74 -24.52 8.05
C GLY A 79 -6.49 -23.70 8.41
N ALA A 80 -5.32 -24.18 7.99
CA ALA A 80 -3.99 -23.62 8.29
C ALA A 80 -3.98 -22.10 8.26
N GLY A 81 -3.66 -21.49 9.42
CA GLY A 81 -3.64 -20.04 9.60
C GLY A 81 -2.58 -19.40 8.72
N PHE A 82 -2.88 -18.20 8.19
CA PHE A 82 -1.82 -17.31 7.74
C PHE A 82 -1.40 -16.47 8.94
N ASP A 83 -0.10 -16.39 9.15
CA ASP A 83 0.51 -15.50 10.13
C ASP A 83 0.83 -14.16 9.48
N GLU A 84 0.45 -13.07 10.13
CA GLU A 84 0.96 -11.74 9.81
C GLU A 84 2.30 -11.55 10.54
N VAL A 85 3.34 -11.26 9.77
CA VAL A 85 4.68 -11.02 10.31
C VAL A 85 5.23 -9.76 9.68
N THR A 86 5.73 -8.85 10.50
CA THR A 86 6.41 -7.65 10.04
C THR A 86 7.92 -7.86 10.13
N TYR A 87 8.60 -7.57 9.04
CA TYR A 87 10.06 -7.53 8.98
C TYR A 87 10.51 -6.09 8.78
N GLU A 88 11.58 -5.76 9.44
CA GLU A 88 12.16 -4.44 9.42
C GLU A 88 13.63 -4.51 9.02
N GLY A 89 14.13 -3.49 8.36
CA GLY A 89 15.52 -3.47 7.96
C GLY A 89 15.90 -2.24 7.17
N TYR A 90 17.11 -2.27 6.67
CA TYR A 90 17.66 -1.22 5.84
C TYR A 90 17.98 -1.77 4.45
N GLY A 91 17.49 -1.07 3.44
CA GLY A 91 17.80 -1.32 2.04
C GLY A 91 19.10 -0.63 1.61
N PRO A 92 19.45 -0.73 0.31
CA PRO A 92 20.59 -0.05 -0.28
C PRO A 92 20.58 1.46 0.04
N GLY A 93 21.74 2.01 0.37
CA GLY A 93 21.86 3.43 0.72
C GLY A 93 21.30 3.82 2.10
N GLY A 94 20.97 2.83 2.96
CA GLY A 94 20.45 3.08 4.31
C GLY A 94 18.97 3.43 4.36
N ALA A 95 18.22 3.21 3.29
CA ALA A 95 16.78 3.43 3.27
C ALA A 95 16.09 2.46 4.24
N ALA A 96 15.25 2.99 5.14
CA ALA A 96 14.44 2.17 6.02
C ALA A 96 13.35 1.43 5.25
N VAL A 97 13.16 0.16 5.57
CA VAL A 97 12.18 -0.72 4.88
C VAL A 97 11.35 -1.47 5.91
N ILE A 98 10.03 -1.39 5.77
CA ILE A 98 9.08 -2.25 6.49
C ILE A 98 8.43 -3.21 5.48
N VAL A 99 8.37 -4.49 5.82
CA VAL A 99 7.72 -5.53 5.03
C VAL A 99 6.64 -6.19 5.87
N GLU A 100 5.38 -5.94 5.55
CA GLU A 100 4.25 -6.67 6.10
C GLU A 100 4.03 -7.93 5.26
N CYS A 101 4.15 -9.09 5.87
CA CYS A 101 4.08 -10.39 5.22
C CYS A 101 2.95 -11.24 5.79
N ASN A 102 2.12 -11.79 4.91
CA ASN A 102 1.16 -12.82 5.27
C ASN A 102 1.64 -14.17 4.74
N THR A 103 1.93 -15.09 5.63
CA THR A 103 2.53 -16.37 5.28
C THR A 103 1.90 -17.54 6.04
N ASP A 104 1.86 -18.70 5.40
CA ASP A 104 1.55 -19.99 6.01
C ASP A 104 2.77 -20.64 6.66
N ASN A 105 3.98 -20.09 6.40
CA ASN A 105 5.24 -20.62 6.93
C ASN A 105 6.23 -19.50 7.24
N ARG A 106 6.33 -19.12 8.52
CA ARG A 106 7.22 -18.06 9.01
C ARG A 106 8.70 -18.29 8.67
N ASN A 107 9.16 -19.55 8.73
CA ASN A 107 10.56 -19.87 8.49
C ASN A 107 10.94 -19.65 7.03
N ARG A 108 10.07 -20.10 6.10
CA ARG A 108 10.27 -19.85 4.67
C ARG A 108 10.25 -18.36 4.37
N ALA A 109 9.24 -17.63 4.84
CA ALA A 109 9.14 -16.19 4.63
C ALA A 109 10.37 -15.45 5.20
N ALA A 110 10.84 -15.80 6.39
CA ALA A 110 12.03 -15.19 6.97
C ALA A 110 13.30 -15.45 6.14
N ALA A 111 13.45 -16.65 5.58
CA ALA A 111 14.59 -16.99 4.71
C ALA A 111 14.56 -16.18 3.41
N ASP A 112 13.39 -16.14 2.75
CA ASP A 112 13.21 -15.43 1.49
C ASP A 112 13.41 -13.92 1.65
N ILE A 113 12.88 -13.33 2.73
CA ILE A 113 13.06 -11.89 3.01
C ILE A 113 14.52 -11.57 3.30
N ARG A 114 15.21 -12.40 4.13
CA ARG A 114 16.66 -12.18 4.36
C ARG A 114 17.44 -12.28 3.07
N HIS A 115 17.12 -13.25 2.23
CA HIS A 115 17.75 -13.40 0.93
C HIS A 115 17.55 -12.16 0.07
N ALA A 116 16.31 -11.65 -0.07
CA ALA A 116 15.99 -10.45 -0.83
C ALA A 116 16.78 -9.22 -0.33
N PHE A 117 16.80 -8.99 0.98
CA PHE A 117 17.57 -7.89 1.56
C PHE A 117 19.08 -8.03 1.24
N THR A 118 19.67 -9.19 1.49
CA THR A 118 21.10 -9.42 1.29
C THR A 118 21.50 -9.33 -0.18
N HIS A 119 20.67 -9.89 -1.08
CA HIS A 119 20.91 -9.90 -2.52
C HIS A 119 21.01 -8.48 -3.10
N HIS A 120 20.22 -7.54 -2.59
CA HIS A 120 20.22 -6.14 -3.03
C HIS A 120 21.11 -5.22 -2.18
N GLY A 121 21.93 -5.78 -1.27
CA GLY A 121 22.87 -5.00 -0.47
C GLY A 121 22.24 -4.30 0.74
N GLY A 122 21.10 -4.79 1.20
CA GLY A 122 20.44 -4.39 2.43
C GLY A 122 20.66 -5.39 3.58
N SER A 123 20.03 -5.15 4.70
CA SER A 123 20.07 -6.04 5.88
C SER A 123 18.75 -6.03 6.63
N VAL A 124 18.30 -7.20 7.07
CA VAL A 124 17.17 -7.30 8.00
C VAL A 124 17.64 -6.95 9.40
N GLY A 125 16.93 -6.06 10.05
CA GLY A 125 17.19 -5.63 11.44
C GLY A 125 16.35 -6.38 12.46
N THR A 126 16.45 -5.96 13.70
CA THR A 126 15.58 -6.42 14.79
C THR A 126 14.22 -5.71 14.73
N PRO A 127 13.13 -6.34 15.19
CA PRO A 127 11.84 -5.66 15.33
C PRO A 127 11.98 -4.33 16.11
N GLY A 128 11.37 -3.27 15.59
CA GLY A 128 11.46 -1.93 16.16
C GLY A 128 12.62 -1.08 15.64
N CYS A 129 13.50 -1.59 14.78
CA CYS A 129 14.66 -0.83 14.30
C CYS A 129 14.31 0.33 13.37
N VAL A 130 13.20 0.24 12.63
CA VAL A 130 12.76 1.31 11.72
C VAL A 130 11.28 1.69 11.87
N SER A 131 10.45 0.89 12.54
CA SER A 131 9.00 1.12 12.64
C SER A 131 8.64 2.45 13.30
N TRP A 132 9.48 2.98 14.18
CA TRP A 132 9.30 4.29 14.81
C TRP A 132 9.36 5.47 13.83
N MET A 133 9.94 5.27 12.64
CA MET A 133 10.02 6.28 11.58
C MET A 133 8.76 6.33 10.72
N PHE A 134 7.82 5.42 10.93
CA PHE A 134 6.62 5.29 10.11
C PHE A 134 5.36 5.48 10.94
N LYS A 135 4.39 6.17 10.37
CA LYS A 135 3.04 6.31 10.93
C LYS A 135 2.02 5.70 9.99
N LYS A 136 1.07 4.97 10.55
CA LYS A 136 -0.04 4.45 9.75
C LYS A 136 -1.00 5.59 9.45
N LYS A 137 -1.17 5.92 8.16
CA LYS A 137 -2.03 7.01 7.69
C LYS A 137 -2.82 6.59 6.45
N GLY A 138 -3.97 7.22 6.25
CA GLY A 138 -4.67 7.19 4.97
C GLY A 138 -4.02 8.17 4.00
N THR A 139 -3.82 7.78 2.76
CA THR A 139 -3.36 8.66 1.68
C THR A 139 -4.29 8.53 0.48
N ILE A 140 -4.80 9.66 -0.01
CA ILE A 140 -5.69 9.74 -1.16
C ILE A 140 -5.05 10.67 -2.18
N PHE A 141 -4.90 10.20 -3.43
CA PHE A 141 -4.36 10.99 -4.53
C PHE A 141 -5.48 11.37 -5.49
N VAL A 142 -5.61 12.67 -5.74
CA VAL A 142 -6.58 13.25 -6.67
C VAL A 142 -5.82 13.98 -7.76
N SER A 143 -6.16 13.75 -9.04
CA SER A 143 -5.57 14.50 -10.15
C SER A 143 -6.04 15.95 -10.13
N LYS A 144 -5.15 16.88 -10.49
CA LYS A 144 -5.52 18.30 -10.69
C LYS A 144 -6.52 18.51 -11.84
N GLU A 145 -6.65 17.52 -12.74
CA GLU A 145 -7.66 17.56 -13.79
C GLU A 145 -9.07 17.22 -13.28
N ALA A 146 -9.18 16.58 -12.10
CA ALA A 146 -10.46 16.13 -11.55
C ALA A 146 -11.20 17.23 -10.76
N ALA A 147 -10.47 18.12 -10.10
CA ALA A 147 -11.03 19.24 -9.32
C ALA A 147 -9.97 20.33 -9.08
N ASP A 148 -10.42 21.53 -8.74
CA ASP A 148 -9.54 22.61 -8.33
C ASP A 148 -9.08 22.46 -6.88
N GLU A 149 -8.00 23.14 -6.53
CA GLU A 149 -7.35 23.07 -5.22
C GLU A 149 -8.28 23.44 -4.07
N ASP A 150 -9.00 24.57 -4.22
CA ASP A 150 -9.87 25.11 -3.17
C ASP A 150 -10.99 24.12 -2.84
N THR A 151 -11.60 23.51 -3.87
CA THR A 151 -12.66 22.51 -3.70
C THR A 151 -12.13 21.26 -3.01
N VAL A 152 -10.97 20.72 -3.46
CA VAL A 152 -10.38 19.52 -2.84
C VAL A 152 -10.01 19.78 -1.39
N MET A 153 -9.40 20.92 -1.11
CA MET A 153 -8.98 21.32 0.24
C MET A 153 -10.18 21.47 1.17
N MET A 154 -11.22 22.18 0.72
CA MET A 154 -12.44 22.38 1.52
C MET A 154 -13.12 21.03 1.85
N VAL A 155 -13.38 20.20 0.84
CA VAL A 155 -14.06 18.91 1.03
C VAL A 155 -13.25 17.96 1.91
N ALA A 156 -11.93 17.89 1.69
CA ALA A 156 -11.07 16.98 2.43
C ALA A 156 -10.93 17.39 3.91
N LEU A 157 -10.67 18.67 4.19
CA LEU A 157 -10.50 19.16 5.56
C LEU A 157 -11.80 19.11 6.36
N ASP A 158 -12.93 19.48 5.74
CA ASP A 158 -14.26 19.39 6.38
C ASP A 158 -14.63 17.93 6.73
N ALA A 159 -14.15 16.96 5.94
CA ALA A 159 -14.36 15.55 6.17
C ALA A 159 -13.38 14.93 7.17
N GLY A 160 -12.38 15.67 7.66
CA GLY A 160 -11.42 15.22 8.68
C GLY A 160 -10.04 14.82 8.14
N ALA A 161 -9.62 15.32 6.98
CA ALA A 161 -8.25 15.18 6.53
C ALA A 161 -7.28 15.94 7.45
N GLU A 162 -6.10 15.38 7.68
CA GLU A 162 -5.04 16.01 8.48
C GLU A 162 -4.26 17.04 7.67
N ASP A 163 -4.05 16.77 6.38
CA ASP A 163 -3.24 17.61 5.49
C ASP A 163 -3.61 17.37 4.02
N VAL A 164 -3.39 18.42 3.20
CA VAL A 164 -3.53 18.36 1.74
C VAL A 164 -2.29 18.97 1.11
N ALA A 165 -1.42 18.12 0.58
CA ALA A 165 -0.21 18.54 -0.12
C ALA A 165 -0.44 18.69 -1.62
N VAL A 166 0.03 19.79 -2.20
CA VAL A 166 -0.09 20.09 -3.63
C VAL A 166 1.19 19.65 -4.34
N ASN A 167 1.09 18.59 -5.16
CA ASN A 167 2.16 18.12 -6.02
C ASN A 167 2.05 18.73 -7.43
N GLU A 168 2.99 18.43 -8.34
CA GLU A 168 2.96 18.97 -9.71
C GLU A 168 1.65 18.64 -10.46
N ASP A 169 1.20 17.37 -10.44
CA ASP A 169 0.06 16.85 -11.19
C ASP A 169 -1.13 16.41 -10.32
N SER A 170 -1.00 16.45 -8.99
CA SER A 170 -1.99 15.88 -8.08
C SER A 170 -2.04 16.55 -6.72
N TYR A 171 -3.12 16.31 -6.02
CA TYR A 171 -3.26 16.58 -4.59
C TYR A 171 -3.04 15.28 -3.82
N GLU A 172 -2.24 15.33 -2.76
CA GLU A 172 -2.06 14.23 -1.82
C GLU A 172 -2.73 14.58 -0.50
N ILE A 173 -3.83 13.90 -0.20
CA ILE A 173 -4.63 14.09 0.99
C ILE A 173 -4.19 13.05 2.02
N THR A 174 -3.81 13.50 3.21
CA THR A 174 -3.39 12.66 4.33
C THR A 174 -4.47 12.66 5.40
N THR A 175 -4.80 11.48 5.93
CA THR A 175 -5.83 11.31 6.97
C THR A 175 -5.33 10.38 8.08
N ALA A 176 -5.97 10.44 9.25
CA ALA A 176 -5.90 9.34 10.19
C ALA A 176 -6.51 8.05 9.56
N PRO A 177 -6.05 6.85 9.95
CA PRO A 177 -6.58 5.60 9.39
C PRO A 177 -8.09 5.42 9.56
N GLU A 178 -8.64 5.90 10.67
CA GLU A 178 -10.06 5.87 11.01
C GLU A 178 -10.91 6.80 10.14
N ASP A 179 -10.38 7.97 9.77
CA ASP A 179 -11.10 8.99 8.99
C ASP A 179 -10.97 8.79 7.48
N PHE A 180 -10.08 7.88 7.05
CA PHE A 180 -9.79 7.62 5.64
C PHE A 180 -11.05 7.37 4.79
N LEU A 181 -11.97 6.53 5.29
CA LEU A 181 -13.18 6.22 4.54
C LEU A 181 -14.16 7.41 4.51
N THR A 182 -14.25 8.18 5.59
CA THR A 182 -15.10 9.36 5.66
C THR A 182 -14.66 10.39 4.64
N VAL A 183 -13.35 10.66 4.57
CA VAL A 183 -12.79 11.59 3.58
C VAL A 183 -12.94 11.06 2.16
N SER A 184 -12.66 9.77 1.94
CA SER A 184 -12.83 9.14 0.62
C SER A 184 -14.29 9.18 0.14
N ASP A 185 -15.25 8.87 1.01
CA ASP A 185 -16.68 8.91 0.69
C ASP A 185 -17.18 10.36 0.45
N ALA A 186 -16.61 11.36 1.16
CA ALA A 186 -16.92 12.77 0.96
C ALA A 186 -16.45 13.26 -0.43
N LEU A 187 -15.22 12.95 -0.81
CA LEU A 187 -14.69 13.26 -2.15
C LEU A 187 -15.53 12.60 -3.25
N GLU A 188 -15.90 11.32 -3.08
CA GLU A 188 -16.72 10.60 -4.08
C GLU A 188 -18.12 11.23 -4.23
N LYS A 189 -18.74 11.71 -3.14
CA LYS A 189 -20.04 12.41 -3.17
C LYS A 189 -20.00 13.72 -3.94
N GLU A 190 -18.90 14.47 -3.84
CA GLU A 190 -18.68 15.71 -4.62
C GLU A 190 -18.20 15.42 -6.06
N GLY A 191 -18.16 14.14 -6.47
CA GLY A 191 -17.76 13.74 -7.82
C GLY A 191 -16.25 13.79 -8.05
N ILE A 192 -15.46 13.98 -7.00
CA ILE A 192 -13.99 14.03 -7.06
C ILE A 192 -13.43 12.61 -7.04
N ALA A 193 -13.00 12.13 -8.19
CA ALA A 193 -12.48 10.77 -8.33
C ALA A 193 -11.04 10.68 -7.80
N ALA A 194 -10.82 9.83 -6.80
CA ALA A 194 -9.47 9.48 -6.37
C ALA A 194 -8.79 8.55 -7.39
N GLU A 195 -7.59 8.90 -7.84
CA GLU A 195 -6.78 8.03 -8.71
C GLU A 195 -6.17 6.85 -7.97
N ALA A 196 -5.80 7.08 -6.72
CA ALA A 196 -5.35 6.05 -5.81
C ALA A 196 -5.70 6.43 -4.38
N SER A 197 -6.05 5.44 -3.58
CA SER A 197 -6.30 5.62 -2.16
C SER A 197 -5.88 4.37 -1.39
N GLU A 198 -5.21 4.55 -0.27
CA GLU A 198 -4.80 3.43 0.58
C GLU A 198 -4.50 3.88 2.00
N VAL A 199 -4.65 2.95 2.94
CA VAL A 199 -4.09 3.11 4.29
C VAL A 199 -2.69 2.50 4.29
N ALA A 200 -1.72 3.29 4.73
CA ALA A 200 -0.32 3.00 4.54
C ALA A 200 0.55 3.42 5.72
N MET A 201 1.70 2.74 5.88
CA MET A 201 2.79 3.21 6.71
C MET A 201 3.49 4.35 5.96
N VAL A 202 3.32 5.59 6.43
CA VAL A 202 3.92 6.79 5.85
C VAL A 202 5.12 7.18 6.70
N PRO A 203 6.29 7.43 6.08
CA PRO A 203 7.48 7.84 6.80
C PRO A 203 7.40 9.29 7.25
N ASP A 204 8.02 9.60 8.40
CA ASP A 204 8.19 10.98 8.86
C ASP A 204 9.28 11.73 8.06
N ASN A 205 10.27 11.00 7.52
CA ASN A 205 11.38 11.58 6.75
C ASN A 205 11.71 10.74 5.51
N TYR A 206 12.25 11.39 4.49
CA TYR A 206 12.68 10.74 3.24
C TYR A 206 14.19 10.84 3.09
N VAL A 207 14.79 9.80 2.51
CA VAL A 207 16.22 9.76 2.16
C VAL A 207 16.35 9.79 0.65
N LYS A 208 17.14 10.74 0.14
CA LYS A 208 17.45 10.82 -1.28
C LYS A 208 18.46 9.75 -1.66
N LEU A 209 18.11 8.87 -2.59
CA LEU A 209 19.03 7.91 -3.18
C LEU A 209 19.32 8.28 -4.63
N GLU A 210 20.60 8.15 -5.04
CA GLU A 210 21.07 8.44 -6.41
C GLU A 210 21.90 7.28 -6.95
N GLY A 211 21.99 7.18 -8.29
CA GLY A 211 22.82 6.21 -8.99
C GLY A 211 22.46 4.75 -8.70
N ASP A 212 23.48 3.92 -8.51
CA ASP A 212 23.33 2.48 -8.27
C ASP A 212 22.49 2.15 -7.03
N ALA A 213 22.57 2.98 -5.97
CA ALA A 213 21.79 2.76 -4.76
C ALA A 213 20.29 2.91 -5.03
N ALA A 214 19.89 3.89 -5.84
CA ALA A 214 18.50 4.07 -6.23
C ALA A 214 17.98 2.90 -7.07
N GLN A 215 18.76 2.42 -8.05
CA GLN A 215 18.40 1.29 -8.90
C GLN A 215 18.25 0.01 -8.08
N ARG A 216 19.22 -0.32 -7.24
CA ARG A 216 19.15 -1.51 -6.35
C ARG A 216 17.98 -1.44 -5.39
N SER A 217 17.63 -0.26 -4.93
CA SER A 217 16.48 -0.06 -4.04
C SER A 217 15.15 -0.28 -4.77
N GLU A 218 15.03 0.13 -6.04
CA GLU A 218 13.86 -0.17 -6.87
C GLU A 218 13.73 -1.68 -7.14
N GLU A 219 14.83 -2.35 -7.47
CA GLU A 219 14.88 -3.80 -7.68
C GLU A 219 14.50 -4.56 -6.41
N HIS A 220 15.06 -4.18 -5.26
CA HIS A 220 14.74 -4.72 -3.93
C HIS A 220 13.24 -4.58 -3.61
N THR A 221 12.67 -3.39 -3.81
CA THR A 221 11.25 -3.15 -3.59
C THR A 221 10.39 -4.00 -4.51
N SER A 222 10.79 -4.14 -5.78
CA SER A 222 10.07 -4.94 -6.76
C SER A 222 10.07 -6.43 -6.38
N GLU A 223 11.18 -6.96 -5.89
CA GLU A 223 11.30 -8.35 -5.43
C GLU A 223 10.46 -8.59 -4.18
N LEU A 224 10.56 -7.72 -3.18
CA LEU A 224 9.76 -7.79 -1.96
C LEU A 224 8.26 -7.62 -2.21
N GLN A 225 7.86 -6.97 -3.31
CA GLN A 225 6.47 -6.89 -3.76
C GLN A 225 6.01 -8.13 -4.55
N SER A 226 6.79 -9.19 -4.62
CA SER A 226 6.39 -10.47 -5.20
C SER A 226 5.08 -11.00 -4.59
N PRO A 227 4.32 -11.89 -5.30
CA PRO A 227 3.03 -12.41 -4.81
C PRO A 227 3.06 -13.11 -3.45
N MET A 228 4.24 -13.44 -2.93
CA MET A 228 4.41 -14.04 -1.60
C MET A 228 4.38 -13.01 -0.46
N TYR A 229 4.64 -11.72 -0.73
CA TYR A 229 4.74 -10.67 0.28
C TYR A 229 3.74 -9.55 -0.02
N LEU A 230 2.95 -9.14 0.96
CA LEU A 230 1.80 -8.28 0.71
C LEU A 230 2.12 -6.78 0.66
N VAL A 231 3.11 -6.31 1.37
CA VAL A 231 3.48 -4.87 1.38
C VAL A 231 4.97 -4.71 1.63
N CYS A 232 5.65 -4.01 0.75
CA CYS A 232 6.96 -3.43 1.01
C CYS A 232 6.88 -1.93 0.81
N ARG A 233 7.40 -1.15 1.75
CA ARG A 233 7.45 0.29 1.66
C ARG A 233 8.85 0.79 1.87
N LEU A 234 9.29 1.58 0.93
CA LEU A 234 10.57 2.25 0.94
C LEU A 234 10.40 3.74 1.22
N LEU A 235 11.29 4.21 2.07
CA LEU A 235 11.57 5.62 2.26
C LEU A 235 12.48 6.11 1.14
N LEU A 236 11.91 6.51 0.02
CA LEU A 236 12.67 7.05 -1.09
C LEU A 236 12.08 8.38 -1.52
N GLU A 237 12.80 9.46 -1.30
CA GLU A 237 12.60 10.71 -2.01
C GLU A 237 13.70 10.90 -3.03
N LYS A 238 13.31 11.20 -4.27
CA LYS A 238 14.19 11.81 -5.26
C LYS A 238 13.77 13.27 -5.44
N LYS A 239 14.70 14.15 -5.21
CA LYS A 239 14.68 15.47 -5.85
C LYS A 239 15.26 15.38 -7.23
#